data_9660601bf255e16d1407805883ab06fe
#
_entry.id   9660601bf255e16d1407805883ab06fe
#
_cell.length_a   1.000
_cell.length_b   1.000
_cell.length_c   1.000
_cell.angle_alpha   90.00
_cell.angle_beta   90.00
_cell.angle_gamma   90.00
#
_symmetry.space_group_name_H-M   'P 1'
#
loop_
_entity.id
_entity.type
_entity.pdbx_description
1 polymer ?
#
loop_
_entity_poly.entity_id
_entity_poly.type
_entity_poly.pdbx_seq_one_letter_code
_entity_poly.pdbx_strand_id
1 'polypeptide(L)'
;MQAMNKKIIIIGSSGGIGKGFIDYYALRDSSNLIYALSRKKGDAKSDNINYIHIDIEEEESISNAANLCIQAGPFDKIIVCTGLLHSDNVKPEKSLRDLNRESLLKILSVNTIGPTLIGKYFIPLLKKDTPSILSFLSAR
;
A
#
# COMPACT_ATOMS: atom_id res chain seq x y z
N MET A 1 7.26 29.35 3.05
CA MET A 1 7.70 27.94 2.93
C MET A 1 7.10 27.39 1.65
N GLN A 2 7.90 27.15 0.62
CA GLN A 2 7.40 26.49 -0.58
C GLN A 2 6.94 25.07 -0.19
N ALA A 3 5.69 24.76 -0.48
CA ALA A 3 5.18 23.39 -0.36
C ALA A 3 6.04 22.51 -1.28
N MET A 4 6.84 21.62 -0.70
CA MET A 4 7.67 20.73 -1.48
C MET A 4 6.76 19.64 -2.06
N ASN A 5 6.66 19.65 -3.37
CA ASN A 5 5.98 18.65 -4.18
C ASN A 5 6.42 17.24 -3.77
N LYS A 6 5.59 16.51 -3.03
CA LYS A 6 5.93 15.17 -2.53
C LYS A 6 5.40 14.10 -3.46
N LYS A 7 6.21 13.07 -3.65
CA LYS A 7 5.82 11.85 -4.34
C LYS A 7 5.53 10.76 -3.31
N ILE A 8 4.30 10.25 -3.33
CA ILE A 8 3.79 9.38 -2.27
C ILE A 8 3.17 8.14 -2.91
N ILE A 9 3.57 6.96 -2.44
CA ILE A 9 2.90 5.70 -2.78
C ILE A 9 1.98 5.30 -1.63
N ILE A 10 0.75 4.92 -1.96
CA ILE A 10 -0.24 4.38 -1.01
C ILE A 10 -0.67 3.02 -1.51
N ILE A 11 -0.27 1.94 -0.81
CA ILE A 11 -0.62 0.56 -1.12
C ILE A 11 -1.81 0.14 -0.25
N GLY A 12 -2.84 -0.44 -0.85
CA GLY A 12 -4.14 -0.65 -0.21
C GLY A 12 -5.06 0.57 -0.32
N SER A 13 -4.91 1.31 -1.40
CA SER A 13 -5.57 2.59 -1.67
C SER A 13 -7.10 2.51 -1.78
N SER A 14 -7.68 1.34 -2.03
CA SER A 14 -9.13 1.14 -2.11
C SER A 14 -9.81 0.94 -0.76
N GLY A 15 -9.05 0.67 0.31
CA GLY A 15 -9.56 0.55 1.68
C GLY A 15 -9.84 1.90 2.33
N GLY A 16 -10.62 1.91 3.43
CA GLY A 16 -11.00 3.16 4.11
C GLY A 16 -9.81 4.01 4.56
N ILE A 17 -8.77 3.37 5.15
CA ILE A 17 -7.57 4.09 5.59
C ILE A 17 -6.76 4.58 4.38
N GLY A 18 -6.58 3.76 3.36
CA GLY A 18 -5.86 4.14 2.15
C GLY A 18 -6.52 5.32 1.43
N LYS A 19 -7.84 5.32 1.31
CA LYS A 19 -8.62 6.46 0.79
C LYS A 19 -8.41 7.72 1.64
N GLY A 20 -8.45 7.59 2.97
CA GLY A 20 -8.20 8.70 3.88
C GLY A 20 -6.81 9.32 3.68
N PHE A 21 -5.77 8.53 3.41
CA PHE A 21 -4.45 9.06 3.07
C PHE A 21 -4.42 9.76 1.70
N ILE A 22 -5.11 9.21 0.69
CA ILE A 22 -5.23 9.87 -0.62
C ILE A 22 -5.87 11.25 -0.45
N ASP A 23 -7.02 11.32 0.21
CA ASP A 23 -7.75 12.57 0.44
C ASP A 23 -6.89 13.58 1.23
N TYR A 24 -6.22 13.10 2.28
CA TYR A 24 -5.35 13.95 3.10
C TYR A 24 -4.23 14.60 2.29
N TYR A 25 -3.53 13.83 1.45
CA TYR A 25 -2.40 14.39 0.69
C TYR A 25 -2.85 15.16 -0.55
N ALA A 26 -3.94 14.79 -1.20
CA ALA A 26 -4.49 15.50 -2.36
C ALA A 26 -5.08 16.85 -1.97
N LEU A 27 -5.79 16.94 -0.82
CA LEU A 27 -6.41 18.18 -0.35
C LEU A 27 -5.41 19.16 0.25
N ARG A 28 -4.35 18.66 0.92
CA ARG A 28 -3.36 19.54 1.56
C ARG A 28 -2.49 20.29 0.58
N ASP A 29 -2.18 19.65 -0.53
CA ASP A 29 -1.31 20.24 -1.53
C ASP A 29 -1.56 19.54 -2.87
N SER A 30 -2.18 20.24 -3.79
CA SER A 30 -2.46 19.75 -5.15
C SER A 30 -1.20 19.48 -5.97
N SER A 31 -0.03 19.96 -5.51
CA SER A 31 1.25 19.67 -6.14
C SER A 31 1.82 18.30 -5.76
N ASN A 32 1.28 17.63 -4.73
CA ASN A 32 1.67 16.27 -4.39
C ASN A 32 1.28 15.30 -5.51
N LEU A 33 2.20 14.39 -5.86
CA LEU A 33 1.94 13.29 -6.78
C LEU A 33 1.68 12.01 -5.99
N ILE A 34 0.50 11.44 -6.14
CA ILE A 34 0.03 10.28 -5.41
C ILE A 34 -0.04 9.08 -6.35
N TYR A 35 0.58 7.99 -5.95
CA TYR A 35 0.51 6.69 -6.61
C TYR A 35 -0.33 5.77 -5.73
N ALA A 36 -1.54 5.53 -6.19
CA ALA A 36 -2.56 4.77 -5.46
C ALA A 36 -2.60 3.33 -5.97
N LEU A 37 -2.11 2.39 -5.16
CA LEU A 37 -1.95 0.99 -5.53
C LEU A 37 -2.98 0.12 -4.82
N SER A 38 -3.77 -0.64 -5.59
CA SER A 38 -4.73 -1.62 -5.07
C SER A 38 -5.23 -2.56 -6.16
N ARG A 39 -5.94 -3.61 -5.77
CA ARG A 39 -6.60 -4.54 -6.71
C ARG A 39 -7.73 -3.88 -7.49
N LYS A 40 -8.41 -2.91 -6.88
CA LYS A 40 -9.52 -2.17 -7.50
C LYS A 40 -9.03 -0.76 -7.86
N LYS A 41 -9.29 -0.36 -9.10
CA LYS A 41 -9.04 1.01 -9.53
C LYS A 41 -9.95 1.96 -8.75
N GLY A 42 -9.39 3.08 -8.28
CA GLY A 42 -10.19 4.13 -7.65
C GLY A 42 -10.92 5.00 -8.67
N ASP A 43 -11.97 5.67 -8.20
CA ASP A 43 -12.84 6.50 -9.05
C ASP A 43 -12.47 7.98 -9.04
N ALA A 44 -11.52 8.41 -8.20
CA ALA A 44 -11.11 9.80 -8.11
C ALA A 44 -10.41 10.23 -9.41
N LYS A 45 -11.01 11.21 -10.07
CA LYS A 45 -10.44 11.85 -11.26
C LYS A 45 -9.69 13.09 -10.80
N SER A 46 -8.38 12.95 -10.59
CA SER A 46 -7.50 14.06 -10.29
C SER A 46 -6.18 13.82 -11.00
N ASP A 47 -5.65 14.85 -11.65
CA ASP A 47 -4.42 14.75 -12.47
C ASP A 47 -3.19 14.40 -11.63
N ASN A 48 -3.25 14.58 -10.33
CA ASN A 48 -2.18 14.27 -9.39
C ASN A 48 -2.28 12.88 -8.74
N ILE A 49 -3.27 12.05 -9.13
CA ILE A 49 -3.45 10.68 -8.62
C ILE A 49 -3.29 9.67 -9.75
N ASN A 50 -2.29 8.81 -9.62
CA ASN A 50 -2.00 7.73 -10.56
C ASN A 50 -2.39 6.39 -9.95
N TYR A 51 -3.33 5.68 -10.56
CA TYR A 51 -3.77 4.36 -10.11
C TYR A 51 -2.96 3.26 -10.76
N ILE A 52 -2.40 2.36 -9.96
CA ILE A 52 -1.65 1.18 -10.39
C ILE A 52 -2.25 -0.05 -9.75
N HIS A 53 -2.42 -1.11 -10.54
CA HIS A 53 -2.86 -2.40 -10.02
C HIS A 53 -1.76 -3.08 -9.22
N ILE A 54 -2.12 -3.61 -8.04
CA ILE A 54 -1.28 -4.48 -7.23
C ILE A 54 -2.13 -5.50 -6.47
N ASP A 55 -1.72 -6.77 -6.52
CA ASP A 55 -2.16 -7.80 -5.59
C ASP A 55 -0.99 -8.22 -4.72
N ILE A 56 -1.09 -7.98 -3.41
CA ILE A 56 0.00 -8.23 -2.46
C ILE A 56 0.21 -9.71 -2.15
N GLU A 57 -0.68 -10.58 -2.61
CA GLU A 57 -0.54 -12.03 -2.48
C GLU A 57 0.22 -12.65 -3.67
N GLU A 58 0.45 -11.87 -4.73
CA GLU A 58 1.12 -12.28 -5.94
C GLU A 58 2.46 -11.52 -6.10
N GLU A 59 3.60 -12.21 -5.90
CA GLU A 59 4.91 -11.55 -5.95
C GLU A 59 5.18 -10.89 -7.31
N GLU A 60 4.73 -11.51 -8.40
CA GLU A 60 4.85 -10.93 -9.74
C GLU A 60 4.07 -9.61 -9.86
N SER A 61 2.86 -9.54 -9.29
CA SER A 61 2.06 -8.31 -9.26
C SER A 61 2.77 -7.21 -8.48
N ILE A 62 3.39 -7.54 -7.34
CA ILE A 62 4.18 -6.59 -6.53
C ILE A 62 5.38 -6.07 -7.34
N SER A 63 6.13 -6.97 -7.97
CA SER A 63 7.29 -6.62 -8.80
C SER A 63 6.90 -5.72 -9.98
N ASN A 64 5.84 -6.07 -10.69
CA ASN A 64 5.34 -5.29 -11.83
C ASN A 64 4.87 -3.89 -11.40
N ALA A 65 4.14 -3.78 -10.30
CA ALA A 65 3.72 -2.49 -9.75
C ALA A 65 4.92 -1.62 -9.34
N ALA A 66 5.95 -2.20 -8.71
CA ALA A 66 7.18 -1.48 -8.38
C ALA A 66 7.91 -0.99 -9.64
N ASN A 67 8.01 -1.83 -10.68
CA ASN A 67 8.63 -1.44 -11.96
C ASN A 67 7.90 -0.27 -12.63
N LEU A 68 6.58 -0.22 -12.58
CA LEU A 68 5.81 0.92 -13.08
C LEU A 68 6.10 2.21 -12.28
N CYS A 69 6.41 2.09 -11.00
CA CYS A 69 6.75 3.23 -10.15
C CYS A 69 8.19 3.73 -10.35
N ILE A 70 9.13 2.93 -10.88
CA ILE A 70 10.55 3.33 -11.07
C ILE A 70 10.67 4.62 -11.87
N GLN A 71 9.94 4.75 -12.95
CA GLN A 71 9.98 5.92 -13.84
C GLN A 71 9.54 7.22 -13.15
N ALA A 72 8.71 7.09 -12.14
CA ALA A 72 8.14 8.23 -11.41
C ALA A 72 8.95 8.60 -10.16
N GLY A 73 9.79 7.70 -9.67
CA GLY A 73 10.59 7.90 -8.46
C GLY A 73 11.65 8.99 -8.57
N PRO A 74 12.46 9.18 -7.53
CA PRO A 74 12.32 8.57 -6.21
C PRO A 74 11.16 9.16 -5.39
N PHE A 75 10.70 8.40 -4.37
CA PHE A 75 9.54 8.74 -3.54
C PHE A 75 9.94 9.24 -2.14
N ASP A 76 9.13 10.16 -1.60
CA ASP A 76 9.28 10.69 -0.25
C ASP A 76 8.66 9.74 0.79
N LYS A 77 7.53 9.10 0.44
CA LYS A 77 6.79 8.23 1.35
C LYS A 77 6.18 7.05 0.62
N ILE A 78 6.19 5.92 1.29
CA ILE A 78 5.46 4.72 0.92
C ILE A 78 4.66 4.29 2.14
N ILE A 79 3.34 4.22 2.01
CA ILE A 79 2.41 3.89 3.10
C ILE A 79 1.66 2.62 2.70
N VAL A 80 1.84 1.57 3.49
CA VAL A 80 1.20 0.27 3.27
C VAL A 80 0.01 0.15 4.21
N CYS A 81 -1.19 0.20 3.63
CA CYS A 81 -2.47 0.17 4.34
C CYS A 81 -3.19 -1.17 4.21
N THR A 82 -2.49 -2.21 3.74
CA THR A 82 -3.07 -3.54 3.57
C THR A 82 -3.06 -4.30 4.88
N GLY A 83 -4.09 -5.11 5.09
CA GLY A 83 -4.22 -6.00 6.23
C GLY A 83 -5.51 -6.80 6.13
N LEU A 84 -5.48 -8.01 6.65
CA LEU A 84 -6.62 -8.91 6.71
C LEU A 84 -6.82 -9.37 8.16
N LEU A 85 -7.97 -9.06 8.74
CA LEU A 85 -8.42 -9.63 10.00
C LEU A 85 -9.51 -10.68 9.75
N HIS A 86 -10.44 -10.36 8.85
CA HIS A 86 -11.53 -11.25 8.44
C HIS A 86 -11.96 -10.94 7.00
N SER A 87 -12.57 -11.92 6.37
CA SER A 87 -13.24 -11.81 5.08
C SER A 87 -14.44 -12.75 5.07
N ASP A 88 -15.14 -12.85 3.95
CA ASP A 88 -16.26 -13.80 3.81
C ASP A 88 -15.83 -15.24 4.15
N ASN A 89 -14.58 -15.60 3.83
CA ASN A 89 -14.03 -16.95 4.02
C ASN A 89 -13.06 -17.07 5.21
N VAL A 90 -12.71 -15.98 5.86
CA VAL A 90 -11.78 -15.94 7.01
C VAL A 90 -12.44 -15.20 8.15
N LYS A 91 -12.75 -15.91 9.24
CA LYS A 91 -13.31 -15.34 10.47
C LYS A 91 -12.26 -15.31 11.56
N PRO A 92 -12.26 -14.29 12.44
CA PRO A 92 -11.39 -14.29 13.61
C PRO A 92 -11.67 -15.50 14.48
N GLU A 93 -10.62 -16.20 14.87
CA GLU A 93 -10.70 -17.37 15.73
C GLU A 93 -11.09 -16.94 17.15
N LYS A 94 -12.06 -17.65 17.75
CA LYS A 94 -12.50 -17.43 19.12
C LYS A 94 -11.99 -18.53 20.07
N SER A 95 -11.51 -19.62 19.51
CA SER A 95 -10.97 -20.75 20.26
C SER A 95 -9.93 -21.51 19.42
N LEU A 96 -9.13 -22.36 20.08
CA LEU A 96 -8.18 -23.25 19.40
C LEU A 96 -8.87 -24.21 18.39
N ARG A 97 -10.16 -24.50 18.58
CA ARG A 97 -10.93 -25.37 17.67
C ARG A 97 -11.23 -24.70 16.32
N ASP A 98 -11.18 -23.38 16.28
CA ASP A 98 -11.47 -22.58 15.07
C ASP A 98 -10.25 -22.46 14.16
N LEU A 99 -9.06 -22.82 14.67
CA LEU A 99 -7.81 -22.76 13.92
C LEU A 99 -7.86 -23.76 12.75
N ASN A 100 -7.58 -23.26 11.57
CA ASN A 100 -7.41 -24.10 10.40
C ASN A 100 -6.26 -23.57 9.51
N ARG A 101 -5.63 -24.48 8.80
CA ARG A 101 -4.43 -24.19 8.01
C ARG A 101 -4.68 -23.17 6.90
N GLU A 102 -5.82 -23.25 6.25
CA GLU A 102 -6.16 -22.38 5.11
C GLU A 102 -6.28 -20.91 5.53
N SER A 103 -7.06 -20.65 6.60
CA SER A 103 -7.21 -19.30 7.17
C SER A 103 -5.87 -18.74 7.66
N LEU A 104 -5.06 -19.56 8.34
CA LEU A 104 -3.74 -19.14 8.82
C LEU A 104 -2.81 -18.77 7.66
N LEU A 105 -2.76 -19.58 6.60
CA LEU A 105 -1.94 -19.28 5.41
C LEU A 105 -2.42 -17.99 4.74
N LYS A 106 -3.72 -17.78 4.63
CA LYS A 106 -4.29 -16.57 4.04
C LYS A 106 -3.90 -15.33 4.85
N ILE A 107 -4.06 -15.37 6.17
CA ILE A 107 -3.70 -14.26 7.05
C ILE A 107 -2.19 -13.96 6.98
N LEU A 108 -1.35 -14.99 7.03
CA LEU A 108 0.10 -14.82 6.90
C LEU A 108 0.51 -14.29 5.54
N SER A 109 -0.14 -14.73 4.46
CA SER A 109 0.11 -14.22 3.11
C SER A 109 -0.12 -12.72 3.04
N VAL A 110 -1.26 -12.25 3.52
CA VAL A 110 -1.63 -10.82 3.45
C VAL A 110 -0.88 -9.97 4.47
N ASN A 111 -0.72 -10.45 5.72
CA ASN A 111 -0.22 -9.62 6.82
C ASN A 111 1.28 -9.74 7.06
N THR A 112 1.95 -10.72 6.48
CA THR A 112 3.38 -10.99 6.71
C THR A 112 4.14 -11.07 5.39
N ILE A 113 3.79 -12.01 4.52
CA ILE A 113 4.53 -12.26 3.27
C ILE A 113 4.40 -11.05 2.33
N GLY A 114 3.19 -10.59 2.08
CA GLY A 114 2.93 -9.43 1.22
C GLY A 114 3.71 -8.18 1.65
N PRO A 115 3.59 -7.71 2.90
CA PRO A 115 4.39 -6.58 3.41
C PRO A 115 5.90 -6.79 3.31
N THR A 116 6.40 -8.00 3.55
CA THR A 116 7.83 -8.32 3.39
C THR A 116 8.29 -8.16 1.95
N LEU A 117 7.51 -8.67 1.00
CA LEU A 117 7.80 -8.53 -0.43
C LEU A 117 7.65 -7.08 -0.91
N ILE A 118 6.67 -6.34 -0.39
CA ILE A 118 6.58 -4.89 -0.62
C ILE A 118 7.88 -4.21 -0.17
N GLY A 119 8.38 -4.52 1.02
CA GLY A 119 9.68 -4.01 1.48
C GLY A 119 10.80 -4.30 0.49
N LYS A 120 10.91 -5.53 0.01
CA LYS A 120 11.93 -5.95 -0.97
C LYS A 120 11.91 -5.09 -2.25
N TYR A 121 10.73 -4.87 -2.83
CA TYR A 121 10.61 -4.21 -4.13
C TYR A 121 10.47 -2.69 -4.06
N PHE A 122 9.93 -2.14 -2.97
CA PHE A 122 9.60 -0.71 -2.88
C PHE A 122 10.63 0.12 -2.08
N ILE A 123 11.41 -0.46 -1.15
CA ILE A 123 12.48 0.29 -0.46
C ILE A 123 13.47 0.93 -1.44
N PRO A 124 13.89 0.26 -2.53
CA PRO A 124 14.79 0.89 -3.51
C PRO A 124 14.23 2.13 -4.21
N LEU A 125 12.92 2.34 -4.18
CA LEU A 125 12.23 3.48 -4.79
C LEU A 125 12.22 4.72 -3.91
N LEU A 126 12.60 4.60 -2.64
CA LEU A 126 12.68 5.74 -1.72
C LEU A 126 13.85 6.66 -2.05
N LYS A 127 13.68 7.96 -1.77
CA LYS A 127 14.76 8.94 -1.80
C LYS A 127 15.89 8.51 -0.87
N LYS A 128 17.14 8.68 -1.32
CA LYS A 128 18.33 8.33 -0.53
C LYS A 128 19.02 9.56 0.05
N ASP A 129 18.87 10.70 -0.60
CA ASP A 129 19.60 11.94 -0.25
C ASP A 129 18.81 12.83 0.72
N THR A 130 17.55 12.53 0.96
CA THR A 130 16.68 13.25 1.88
C THR A 130 15.88 12.26 2.72
N PRO A 131 15.39 12.66 3.92
CA PRO A 131 14.55 11.79 4.74
C PRO A 131 13.35 11.26 3.96
N SER A 132 13.20 9.96 3.93
CA SER A 132 12.09 9.25 3.30
C SER A 132 11.56 8.16 4.23
N ILE A 133 10.32 7.72 4.04
CA ILE A 133 9.66 6.81 4.99
C ILE A 133 8.95 5.70 4.24
N LEU A 134 9.16 4.46 4.68
CA LEU A 134 8.27 3.33 4.45
C LEU A 134 7.53 3.01 5.74
N SER A 135 6.21 3.05 5.69
CA SER A 135 5.34 2.78 6.85
C SER A 135 4.42 1.61 6.56
N PHE A 136 4.33 0.69 7.52
CA PHE A 136 3.34 -0.38 7.52
C PHE A 136 2.34 -0.11 8.63
N LEU A 137 1.05 -0.12 8.30
CA LEU A 137 0.00 -0.05 9.31
C LEU A 137 -0.08 -1.38 10.06
N SER A 138 -0.17 -1.28 11.36
CA SER A 138 -0.34 -2.43 12.26
C SER A 138 -1.48 -2.15 13.22
N ALA A 139 -2.02 -3.21 13.82
CA ALA A 139 -3.01 -3.14 14.88
C ALA A 139 -2.39 -3.56 16.23
N ARG A 140 -2.98 -3.06 17.32
CA ARG A 140 -2.70 -3.53 18.68
C ARG A 140 -3.66 -4.64 19.05
#